data_a50fcd47cb75d016d019e00fd11be451
#
_entry.id   a50fcd47cb75d016d019e00fd11be451
#
_cell.length_a   1.000
_cell.length_b   1.000
_cell.length_c   1.000
_cell.angle_alpha   90.00
_cell.angle_beta   90.00
_cell.angle_gamma   90.00
#
_symmetry.space_group_name_H-M   'P 1'
#
loop_
_entity.id
_entity.type
_entity.pdbx_description
1 polymer ?
#
loop_
_entity_poly.entity_id
_entity_poly.type
_entity_poly.pdbx_seq_one_letter_code
_entity_poly.pdbx_strand_id
1 'polypeptide(L)'
;MDFTTASCFTLTYGTSHYALKNRGQLKEGENLLVLGAAGGVGISAVEIGKAMGARVIAGASSDEKLEVCKEYGADEVINYGKYDLTNRDHVKEFRAEISKATGGKGPDVIYDPVGADFTEPALRSIAWNGRFLVIGWAAGYIPKRPMNLYLIKGCSAVGVFWGQFTALEPQEHLANMNQLT
;
A
#
# COMPACT_ATOMS: atom_id res chain seq x y z
N MET A 1 -22.49 -0.48 -13.92
CA MET A 1 -22.16 -0.76 -12.49
C MET A 1 -23.46 -0.85 -11.71
N ASP A 2 -23.68 -1.89 -10.90
CA ASP A 2 -24.85 -1.97 -10.01
C ASP A 2 -24.68 -1.05 -8.78
N PHE A 3 -25.78 -0.85 -8.02
CA PHE A 3 -25.75 0.06 -6.86
C PHE A 3 -24.85 -0.42 -5.72
N THR A 4 -24.69 -1.72 -5.55
CA THR A 4 -23.83 -2.31 -4.51
C THR A 4 -22.37 -1.99 -4.81
N THR A 5 -21.93 -2.27 -6.02
CA THR A 5 -20.57 -1.94 -6.51
C THR A 5 -20.34 -0.42 -6.47
N ALA A 6 -21.29 0.37 -6.97
CA ALA A 6 -21.18 1.84 -6.99
C ALA A 6 -21.01 2.45 -5.59
N SER A 7 -21.68 1.89 -4.57
CA SER A 7 -21.60 2.40 -3.20
C SER A 7 -20.21 2.30 -2.57
N CYS A 8 -19.42 1.29 -2.96
CA CYS A 8 -18.05 1.07 -2.46
C CYS A 8 -16.98 1.70 -3.35
N PHE A 9 -17.28 1.89 -4.66
CA PHE A 9 -16.31 2.24 -5.68
C PHE A 9 -15.62 3.59 -5.42
N THR A 10 -16.40 4.65 -5.25
CA THR A 10 -15.89 6.02 -5.22
C THR A 10 -14.87 6.22 -4.09
N LEU A 11 -15.14 5.72 -2.89
CA LEU A 11 -14.24 5.89 -1.75
C LEU A 11 -12.97 5.05 -1.91
N THR A 12 -13.10 3.77 -2.22
CA THR A 12 -11.97 2.84 -2.23
C THR A 12 -11.07 3.05 -3.43
N TYR A 13 -11.63 3.09 -4.64
CA TYR A 13 -10.85 3.31 -5.86
C TYR A 13 -10.36 4.75 -5.98
N GLY A 14 -11.18 5.74 -5.60
CA GLY A 14 -10.77 7.15 -5.58
C GLY A 14 -9.58 7.39 -4.65
N THR A 15 -9.61 6.82 -3.43
CA THR A 15 -8.49 6.91 -2.48
C THR A 15 -7.23 6.26 -3.04
N SER A 16 -7.34 5.03 -3.56
CA SER A 16 -6.17 4.27 -4.02
C SER A 16 -5.61 4.84 -5.32
N HIS A 17 -6.44 5.31 -6.23
CA HIS A 17 -5.99 5.98 -7.45
C HIS A 17 -5.24 7.29 -7.13
N TYR A 18 -5.81 8.15 -6.28
CA TYR A 18 -5.14 9.35 -5.81
C TYR A 18 -3.81 9.06 -5.10
N ALA A 19 -3.82 8.03 -4.24
CA ALA A 19 -2.62 7.60 -3.53
C ALA A 19 -1.50 7.17 -4.48
N LEU A 20 -1.81 6.29 -5.44
CA LEU A 20 -0.79 5.70 -6.32
C LEU A 20 -0.36 6.64 -7.43
N LYS A 21 -1.32 7.31 -8.09
CA LYS A 21 -1.04 8.22 -9.21
C LYS A 21 -0.48 9.57 -8.73
N ASN A 22 -1.25 10.32 -7.94
CA ASN A 22 -0.91 11.70 -7.63
C ASN A 22 0.15 11.79 -6.50
N ARG A 23 -0.02 11.00 -5.43
CA ARG A 23 0.86 11.10 -4.26
C ARG A 23 2.09 10.23 -4.35
N GLY A 24 1.92 8.97 -4.72
CA GLY A 24 2.99 7.99 -4.85
C GLY A 24 3.76 8.09 -6.15
N GLN A 25 3.16 8.66 -7.19
CA GLN A 25 3.73 8.73 -8.54
C GLN A 25 4.29 7.37 -8.97
N LEU A 26 3.47 6.32 -8.77
CA LEU A 26 3.83 4.95 -9.09
C LEU A 26 4.12 4.82 -10.60
N LYS A 27 5.21 4.15 -10.92
CA LYS A 27 5.67 3.94 -12.29
C LYS A 27 5.60 2.48 -12.68
N GLU A 28 5.47 2.22 -13.96
CA GLU A 28 5.59 0.89 -14.53
C GLU A 28 6.91 0.23 -14.11
N GLY A 29 6.85 -1.06 -13.73
CA GLY A 29 8.00 -1.86 -13.29
C GLY A 29 8.45 -1.62 -11.85
N GLU A 30 7.89 -0.66 -11.12
CA GLU A 30 8.17 -0.46 -9.70
C GLU A 30 7.53 -1.57 -8.83
N ASN A 31 8.17 -1.89 -7.70
CA ASN A 31 7.61 -2.79 -6.70
C ASN A 31 6.65 -2.01 -5.78
N LEU A 32 5.38 -2.38 -5.78
CA LEU A 32 4.36 -1.84 -4.90
C LEU A 32 4.03 -2.86 -3.79
N LEU A 33 4.36 -2.53 -2.54
CA LEU A 33 3.90 -3.30 -1.37
C LEU A 33 2.60 -2.71 -0.85
N VAL A 34 1.54 -3.51 -0.82
CA VAL A 34 0.23 -3.14 -0.25
C VAL A 34 0.05 -3.90 1.06
N LEU A 35 0.02 -3.20 2.19
CA LEU A 35 -0.38 -3.75 3.49
C LEU A 35 -1.91 -3.74 3.61
N GLY A 36 -2.49 -4.74 4.29
CA GLY A 36 -3.94 -4.87 4.38
C GLY A 36 -4.61 -5.06 3.01
N ALA A 37 -3.93 -5.75 2.11
CA ALA A 37 -4.27 -5.84 0.69
C ALA A 37 -5.66 -6.40 0.40
N ALA A 38 -6.22 -7.24 1.27
CA ALA A 38 -7.56 -7.80 1.12
C ALA A 38 -8.69 -6.90 1.66
N GLY A 39 -8.37 -5.75 2.25
CA GLY A 39 -9.36 -4.75 2.63
C GLY A 39 -9.82 -3.91 1.43
N GLY A 40 -10.93 -3.15 1.56
CA GLY A 40 -11.52 -2.41 0.45
C GLY A 40 -10.53 -1.47 -0.28
N VAL A 41 -9.79 -0.63 0.45
CA VAL A 41 -8.75 0.23 -0.16
C VAL A 41 -7.50 -0.56 -0.55
N GLY A 42 -7.24 -1.71 0.08
CA GLY A 42 -6.12 -2.59 -0.27
C GLY A 42 -6.32 -3.28 -1.61
N ILE A 43 -7.49 -3.91 -1.81
CA ILE A 43 -7.83 -4.58 -3.08
C ILE A 43 -7.82 -3.59 -4.24
N SER A 44 -8.43 -2.41 -4.08
CA SER A 44 -8.38 -1.39 -5.13
C SER A 44 -6.95 -0.91 -5.42
N ALA A 45 -6.07 -0.86 -4.40
CA ALA A 45 -4.66 -0.54 -4.63
C ALA A 45 -3.91 -1.66 -5.37
N VAL A 46 -4.22 -2.94 -5.10
CA VAL A 46 -3.67 -4.08 -5.85
C VAL A 46 -4.05 -3.97 -7.32
N GLU A 47 -5.33 -3.82 -7.62
CA GLU A 47 -5.86 -3.78 -8.98
C GLU A 47 -5.35 -2.56 -9.76
N ILE A 48 -5.42 -1.36 -9.17
CA ILE A 48 -4.90 -0.13 -9.79
C ILE A 48 -3.39 -0.22 -9.99
N GLY A 49 -2.64 -0.70 -9.00
CA GLY A 49 -1.19 -0.87 -9.10
C GLY A 49 -0.81 -1.80 -10.25
N LYS A 50 -1.57 -2.90 -10.41
CA LYS A 50 -1.39 -3.82 -11.53
C LYS A 50 -1.73 -3.17 -12.87
N ALA A 51 -2.83 -2.43 -12.95
CA ALA A 51 -3.22 -1.68 -14.15
C ALA A 51 -2.19 -0.59 -14.54
N MET A 52 -1.48 -0.03 -13.56
CA MET A 52 -0.37 0.92 -13.77
C MET A 52 0.95 0.25 -14.16
N GLY A 53 0.99 -1.08 -14.30
CA GLY A 53 2.18 -1.83 -14.70
C GLY A 53 3.18 -2.09 -13.58
N ALA A 54 2.81 -1.88 -12.32
CA ALA A 54 3.68 -2.20 -11.19
C ALA A 54 3.74 -3.71 -10.92
N ARG A 55 4.82 -4.16 -10.30
CA ARG A 55 4.89 -5.46 -9.65
C ARG A 55 4.28 -5.35 -8.27
N VAL A 56 3.13 -5.98 -8.05
CA VAL A 56 2.34 -5.84 -6.84
C VAL A 56 2.60 -6.97 -5.85
N ILE A 57 3.02 -6.60 -4.64
CA ILE A 57 3.22 -7.49 -3.50
C ILE A 57 2.10 -7.23 -2.50
N ALA A 58 1.21 -8.19 -2.32
CA ALA A 58 0.08 -8.08 -1.41
C ALA A 58 0.38 -8.70 -0.04
N GLY A 59 0.25 -7.90 1.03
CA GLY A 59 0.34 -8.36 2.40
C GLY A 59 -1.04 -8.47 3.05
N ALA A 60 -1.38 -9.64 3.62
CA ALA A 60 -2.61 -9.86 4.37
C ALA A 60 -2.41 -10.82 5.55
N SER A 61 -3.43 -10.96 6.41
CA SER A 61 -3.33 -11.69 7.68
C SER A 61 -3.70 -13.18 7.59
N SER A 62 -4.13 -13.69 6.44
CA SER A 62 -4.41 -15.12 6.24
C SER A 62 -4.24 -15.52 4.78
N ASP A 63 -4.08 -16.82 4.55
CA ASP A 63 -3.87 -17.38 3.21
C ASP A 63 -5.13 -17.20 2.34
N GLU A 64 -6.34 -17.34 2.91
CA GLU A 64 -7.61 -17.13 2.19
C GLU A 64 -7.72 -15.69 1.64
N LYS A 65 -7.29 -14.70 2.43
CA LYS A 65 -7.24 -13.30 1.98
C LYS A 65 -6.24 -13.08 0.88
N LEU A 66 -5.14 -13.81 0.91
CA LEU A 66 -4.10 -13.71 -0.11
C LEU A 66 -4.52 -14.34 -1.44
N GLU A 67 -5.33 -15.40 -1.42
CA GLU A 67 -5.91 -15.95 -2.66
C GLU A 67 -6.78 -14.90 -3.37
N VAL A 68 -7.62 -14.16 -2.62
CA VAL A 68 -8.37 -13.04 -3.19
C VAL A 68 -7.44 -11.98 -3.80
N CYS A 69 -6.35 -11.63 -3.12
CA CYS A 69 -5.39 -10.66 -3.68
C CYS A 69 -4.76 -11.14 -5.00
N LYS A 70 -4.50 -12.45 -5.15
CA LYS A 70 -4.01 -13.03 -6.41
C LYS A 70 -5.03 -12.94 -7.53
N GLU A 71 -6.31 -13.19 -7.24
CA GLU A 71 -7.40 -13.04 -8.21
C GLU A 71 -7.50 -11.61 -8.75
N TYR A 72 -7.17 -10.62 -7.91
CA TYR A 72 -7.12 -9.19 -8.28
C TYR A 72 -5.78 -8.73 -8.84
N GLY A 73 -4.83 -9.65 -9.09
CA GLY A 73 -3.62 -9.39 -9.86
C GLY A 73 -2.35 -9.17 -9.05
N ALA A 74 -2.31 -9.55 -7.76
CA ALA A 74 -1.06 -9.54 -7.01
C ALA A 74 -0.06 -10.54 -7.60
N ASP A 75 1.18 -10.09 -7.86
CA ASP A 75 2.26 -10.91 -8.39
C ASP A 75 2.91 -11.78 -7.31
N GLU A 76 2.99 -11.24 -6.08
CA GLU A 76 3.54 -11.92 -4.91
C GLU A 76 2.65 -11.66 -3.70
N VAL A 77 2.68 -12.59 -2.74
CA VAL A 77 1.87 -12.47 -1.53
C VAL A 77 2.68 -12.75 -0.27
N ILE A 78 2.37 -12.05 0.82
CA ILE A 78 3.02 -12.22 2.12
C ILE A 78 1.95 -12.37 3.20
N ASN A 79 1.90 -13.56 3.83
CA ASN A 79 1.05 -13.78 4.99
C ASN A 79 1.74 -13.24 6.25
N TYR A 80 1.43 -12.00 6.60
CA TYR A 80 2.01 -11.40 7.80
C TYR A 80 1.28 -11.79 9.10
N GLY A 81 0.15 -12.49 9.05
CA GLY A 81 -0.52 -13.04 10.22
C GLY A 81 0.29 -14.11 10.95
N LYS A 82 1.34 -14.63 10.32
CA LYS A 82 2.30 -15.58 10.93
C LYS A 82 3.27 -14.92 11.91
N TYR A 83 3.38 -13.59 11.89
CA TYR A 83 4.42 -12.84 12.62
C TYR A 83 3.86 -12.08 13.81
N ASP A 84 4.42 -12.34 14.98
CA ASP A 84 4.32 -11.43 16.12
C ASP A 84 5.35 -10.31 15.93
N LEU A 85 4.92 -9.15 15.49
CA LEU A 85 5.81 -8.01 15.21
C LEU A 85 6.36 -7.30 16.46
N THR A 86 6.02 -7.77 17.67
CA THR A 86 6.70 -7.40 18.89
C THR A 86 7.98 -8.22 19.10
N ASN A 87 8.09 -9.38 18.44
CA ASN A 87 9.25 -10.26 18.45
C ASN A 87 10.26 -9.84 17.37
N ARG A 88 11.52 -9.58 17.79
CA ARG A 88 12.59 -9.13 16.89
C ARG A 88 12.94 -10.13 15.76
N ASP A 89 12.81 -11.42 16.02
CA ASP A 89 13.16 -12.43 15.03
C ASP A 89 12.04 -12.53 13.98
N HIS A 90 10.77 -12.49 14.38
CA HIS A 90 9.65 -12.41 13.46
C HIS A 90 9.68 -11.12 12.62
N VAL A 91 10.12 -9.99 13.19
CA VAL A 91 10.34 -8.74 12.42
C VAL A 91 11.42 -8.93 11.34
N LYS A 92 12.52 -9.66 11.65
CA LYS A 92 13.57 -9.97 10.66
C LYS A 92 13.03 -10.89 9.55
N GLU A 93 12.28 -11.92 9.92
CA GLU A 93 11.67 -12.87 8.97
C GLU A 93 10.69 -12.15 8.03
N PHE A 94 9.79 -11.33 8.56
CA PHE A 94 8.86 -10.53 7.76
C PHE A 94 9.60 -9.61 6.78
N ARG A 95 10.67 -8.94 7.23
CA ARG A 95 11.51 -8.12 6.35
C ARG A 95 12.25 -8.95 5.30
N ALA A 96 12.68 -10.16 5.64
CA ALA A 96 13.32 -11.08 4.68
C ALA A 96 12.32 -11.51 3.59
N GLU A 97 11.05 -11.76 3.94
CA GLU A 97 10.01 -12.04 2.94
C GLU A 97 9.76 -10.85 2.02
N ILE A 98 9.65 -9.63 2.56
CA ILE A 98 9.54 -8.42 1.73
C ILE A 98 10.74 -8.30 0.78
N SER A 99 11.96 -8.52 1.28
CA SER A 99 13.18 -8.47 0.46
C SER A 99 13.15 -9.52 -0.66
N LYS A 100 12.77 -10.76 -0.34
CA LYS A 100 12.63 -11.85 -1.31
C LYS A 100 11.59 -11.51 -2.38
N ALA A 101 10.40 -11.06 -1.98
CA ALA A 101 9.30 -10.71 -2.88
C ALA A 101 9.66 -9.56 -3.83
N THR A 102 10.59 -8.68 -3.44
CA THR A 102 11.05 -7.53 -4.24
C THR A 102 12.41 -7.75 -4.93
N GLY A 103 12.90 -8.99 -4.99
CA GLY A 103 14.19 -9.31 -5.60
C GLY A 103 15.39 -8.65 -4.91
N GLY A 104 15.31 -8.41 -3.61
CA GLY A 104 16.36 -7.80 -2.78
C GLY A 104 16.43 -6.28 -2.80
N LYS A 105 15.68 -5.61 -3.69
CA LYS A 105 15.71 -4.14 -3.85
C LYS A 105 14.86 -3.40 -2.82
N GLY A 106 13.84 -4.06 -2.25
CA GLY A 106 12.78 -3.45 -1.45
C GLY A 106 11.67 -2.87 -2.32
N PRO A 107 10.51 -2.51 -1.72
CA PRO A 107 9.40 -1.86 -2.42
C PRO A 107 9.73 -0.39 -2.73
N ASP A 108 9.47 0.03 -3.96
CA ASP A 108 9.60 1.42 -4.40
C ASP A 108 8.47 2.29 -3.83
N VAL A 109 7.28 1.69 -3.71
CA VAL A 109 6.11 2.31 -3.08
C VAL A 109 5.53 1.36 -2.04
N ILE A 110 5.24 1.89 -0.84
CA ILE A 110 4.51 1.17 0.20
C ILE A 110 3.17 1.86 0.40
N TYR A 111 2.08 1.11 0.29
CA TYR A 111 0.72 1.55 0.55
C TYR A 111 0.29 1.02 1.92
N ASP A 112 0.19 1.90 2.94
CA ASP A 112 -0.09 1.48 4.32
C ASP A 112 -1.40 2.04 4.88
N PRO A 113 -2.51 1.30 4.79
CA PRO A 113 -3.76 1.61 5.49
C PRO A 113 -3.84 0.98 6.90
N VAL A 114 -2.84 0.17 7.29
CA VAL A 114 -2.86 -0.65 8.51
C VAL A 114 -2.25 0.09 9.69
N GLY A 115 -1.06 0.64 9.51
CA GLY A 115 -0.34 1.33 10.58
C GLY A 115 0.24 0.38 11.63
N ALA A 116 0.27 0.83 12.89
CA ALA A 116 0.72 0.06 14.05
C ALA A 116 2.13 -0.55 13.87
N ASP A 117 2.33 -1.80 14.29
CA ASP A 117 3.62 -2.47 14.26
C ASP A 117 4.08 -2.87 12.85
N PHE A 118 3.18 -2.88 11.86
CA PHE A 118 3.51 -3.20 10.47
C PHE A 118 4.33 -2.09 9.79
N THR A 119 4.12 -0.83 10.17
CA THR A 119 4.73 0.33 9.54
C THR A 119 6.27 0.30 9.58
N GLU A 120 6.88 0.00 10.73
CA GLU A 120 8.34 0.09 10.86
C GLU A 120 9.09 -1.00 10.09
N PRO A 121 8.73 -2.28 10.17
CA PRO A 121 9.35 -3.31 9.34
C PRO A 121 9.24 -3.02 7.85
N ALA A 122 8.07 -2.55 7.40
CA ALA A 122 7.86 -2.17 6.00
C ALA A 122 8.75 -0.98 5.60
N LEU A 123 8.78 0.10 6.41
CA LEU A 123 9.63 1.28 6.18
C LEU A 123 11.13 0.91 6.16
N ARG A 124 11.57 0.00 7.04
CA ARG A 124 12.97 -0.49 7.06
C ARG A 124 13.33 -1.31 5.82
N SER A 125 12.33 -1.84 5.12
CA SER A 125 12.50 -2.65 3.90
C SER A 125 12.39 -1.83 2.62
N ILE A 126 11.99 -0.55 2.71
CA ILE A 126 11.77 0.33 1.55
C ILE A 126 13.03 0.47 0.68
N ALA A 127 12.85 0.57 -0.63
CA ALA A 127 13.91 0.84 -1.58
C ALA A 127 14.51 2.25 -1.39
N TRP A 128 15.69 2.46 -1.93
CA TRP A 128 16.29 3.79 -2.01
C TRP A 128 15.40 4.75 -2.82
N ASN A 129 15.16 5.95 -2.30
CA ASN A 129 14.21 6.93 -2.85
C ASN A 129 12.73 6.45 -2.88
N GLY A 130 12.38 5.43 -2.11
CA GLY A 130 11.01 4.94 -2.04
C GLY A 130 10.03 5.92 -1.42
N ARG A 131 8.73 5.69 -1.66
CA ARG A 131 7.63 6.50 -1.13
C ARG A 131 6.77 5.66 -0.21
N PHE A 132 6.66 6.06 1.05
CA PHE A 132 5.79 5.42 2.04
C PHE A 132 4.49 6.21 2.12
N LEU A 133 3.41 5.66 1.57
CA LEU A 133 2.09 6.28 1.53
C LEU A 133 1.33 6.00 2.83
N VAL A 134 1.04 7.04 3.58
CA VAL A 134 0.27 6.98 4.82
C VAL A 134 -1.21 7.12 4.47
N ILE A 135 -1.95 6.00 4.50
CA ILE A 135 -3.37 5.94 4.11
C ILE A 135 -4.28 5.93 5.34
N GLY A 136 -3.91 5.16 6.37
CA GLY A 136 -4.73 5.01 7.56
C GLY A 136 -4.07 4.19 8.67
N TRP A 137 -4.85 3.88 9.72
CA TRP A 137 -4.37 3.16 10.90
C TRP A 137 -5.41 2.14 11.36
N ALA A 138 -5.82 1.24 10.46
CA ALA A 138 -6.88 0.25 10.72
C ALA A 138 -6.54 -0.72 11.86
N ALA A 139 -5.25 -0.90 12.20
CA ALA A 139 -4.82 -1.72 13.33
C ALA A 139 -4.96 -1.03 14.70
N GLY A 140 -5.44 0.23 14.76
CA GLY A 140 -5.94 0.85 15.99
C GLY A 140 -5.06 1.96 16.60
N TYR A 141 -3.79 2.09 16.22
CA TYR A 141 -2.96 3.19 16.74
C TYR A 141 -2.00 3.79 15.72
N ILE A 142 -1.68 5.08 15.93
CA ILE A 142 -0.75 5.83 15.08
C ILE A 142 0.69 5.47 15.47
N PRO A 143 1.49 4.91 14.56
CA PRO A 143 2.85 4.50 14.87
C PRO A 143 3.79 5.70 15.02
N LYS A 144 4.62 5.68 16.06
CA LYS A 144 5.74 6.63 16.22
C LYS A 144 6.97 6.05 15.54
N ARG A 145 7.58 6.77 14.58
CA ARG A 145 8.73 6.28 13.82
C ARG A 145 9.93 7.21 13.94
N PRO A 146 11.15 6.63 14.06
CA PRO A 146 12.38 7.42 14.12
C PRO A 146 12.62 8.16 12.79
N MET A 147 12.73 9.48 12.82
CA MET A 147 12.94 10.32 11.63
C MET A 147 14.23 10.00 10.87
N ASN A 148 15.24 9.47 11.55
CA ASN A 148 16.48 9.06 10.92
C ASN A 148 16.31 7.92 9.89
N LEU A 149 15.23 7.14 9.95
CA LEU A 149 14.95 6.11 8.95
C LEU A 149 14.76 6.74 7.55
N TYR A 150 14.09 7.87 7.48
CA TYR A 150 13.89 8.58 6.21
C TYR A 150 15.21 9.09 5.63
N LEU A 151 16.10 9.62 6.49
CA LEU A 151 17.43 10.06 6.08
C LEU A 151 18.28 8.92 5.52
N ILE A 152 18.41 7.81 6.27
CA ILE A 152 19.32 6.72 5.87
C ILE A 152 18.78 5.86 4.73
N LYS A 153 17.48 5.91 4.47
CA LYS A 153 16.83 5.25 3.32
C LYS A 153 16.66 6.17 2.12
N GLY A 154 16.89 7.48 2.28
CA GLY A 154 16.63 8.48 1.24
C GLY A 154 15.16 8.48 0.81
N CYS A 155 14.24 8.00 1.66
CA CYS A 155 12.83 7.83 1.31
C CYS A 155 11.97 8.97 1.83
N SER A 156 10.70 9.02 1.39
CA SER A 156 9.72 10.00 1.84
C SER A 156 8.50 9.34 2.47
N ALA A 157 7.92 9.99 3.50
CA ALA A 157 6.56 9.71 3.96
C ALA A 157 5.60 10.68 3.26
N VAL A 158 4.56 10.13 2.66
CA VAL A 158 3.61 10.89 1.84
C VAL A 158 2.21 10.70 2.42
N GLY A 159 1.61 11.77 2.94
CA GLY A 159 0.23 11.76 3.42
C GLY A 159 -0.77 11.63 2.28
N VAL A 160 -1.79 10.80 2.48
CA VAL A 160 -2.89 10.61 1.54
C VAL A 160 -4.19 10.92 2.25
N PHE A 161 -4.72 12.12 2.00
CA PHE A 161 -6.01 12.54 2.55
C PHE A 161 -6.99 12.84 1.40
N TRP A 162 -7.56 11.77 0.85
CA TRP A 162 -8.44 11.84 -0.31
C TRP A 162 -9.67 12.75 -0.09
N GLY A 163 -10.30 12.70 1.10
CA GLY A 163 -11.45 13.56 1.39
C GLY A 163 -11.13 15.05 1.28
N GLN A 164 -9.97 15.48 1.74
CA GLN A 164 -9.54 16.88 1.59
C GLN A 164 -9.16 17.21 0.14
N PHE A 165 -8.54 16.27 -0.58
CA PHE A 165 -8.22 16.41 -1.99
C PHE A 165 -9.47 16.68 -2.83
N THR A 166 -10.57 15.94 -2.62
CA THR A 166 -11.81 16.15 -3.38
C THR A 166 -12.39 17.56 -3.21
N ALA A 167 -12.17 18.16 -2.04
CA ALA A 167 -12.65 19.53 -1.73
C ALA A 167 -11.73 20.61 -2.30
N LEU A 168 -10.40 20.40 -2.22
CA LEU A 168 -9.43 21.42 -2.64
C LEU A 168 -9.09 21.38 -4.13
N GLU A 169 -9.15 20.19 -4.73
CA GLU A 169 -8.74 19.96 -6.13
C GLU A 169 -9.85 19.23 -6.92
N PRO A 170 -11.09 19.78 -6.99
CA PRO A 170 -12.24 19.08 -7.56
C PRO A 170 -12.08 18.74 -9.04
N GLN A 171 -11.35 19.55 -9.81
CA GLN A 171 -11.10 19.28 -11.23
C GLN A 171 -10.18 18.07 -11.44
N GLU A 172 -9.12 17.97 -10.65
CA GLU A 172 -8.22 16.82 -10.69
C GLU A 172 -8.92 15.56 -10.16
N HIS A 173 -9.75 15.70 -9.13
CA HIS A 173 -10.59 14.61 -8.66
C HIS A 173 -11.51 14.08 -9.75
N LEU A 174 -12.20 14.96 -10.48
CA LEU A 174 -13.05 14.57 -11.60
C LEU A 174 -12.25 13.86 -12.71
N ALA A 175 -11.07 14.39 -13.04
CA ALA A 175 -10.17 13.76 -14.02
C ALA A 175 -9.75 12.35 -13.58
N ASN A 176 -9.44 12.17 -12.28
CA ASN A 176 -9.10 10.87 -11.72
C ASN A 176 -10.29 9.88 -11.78
N MET A 177 -11.51 10.33 -11.46
CA MET A 177 -12.69 9.47 -11.53
C MET A 177 -13.00 9.04 -12.96
N ASN A 178 -12.83 9.91 -13.96
CA ASN A 178 -13.00 9.58 -15.37
C ASN A 178 -11.97 8.57 -15.89
N GLN A 179 -10.82 8.42 -15.24
CA GLN A 179 -9.83 7.39 -15.59
C GLN A 179 -10.16 6.02 -14.99
N LEU A 180 -10.99 5.99 -13.96
CA LEU A 180 -11.41 4.76 -13.26
C LEU A 180 -12.67 4.14 -13.90
N THR A 181 -13.41 4.87 -14.70
CA THR A 181 -14.66 4.47 -15.37
C THR A 181 -14.47 4.28 -16.85
#